data_f017774e22d36a6c42706d311afc8c80
#
_entry.id   f017774e22d36a6c42706d311afc8c80
#
_cell.length_a   1.000
_cell.length_b   1.000
_cell.length_c   1.000
_cell.angle_alpha   90.00
_cell.angle_beta   90.00
_cell.angle_gamma   90.00
#
_symmetry.space_group_name_H-M   'P 1'
#
loop_
_entity.id
_entity.type
_entity.pdbx_description
1 polymer ?
#
loop_
_entity_poly.entity_id
_entity_poly.type
_entity_poly.pdbx_seq_one_letter_code
_entity_poly.pdbx_strand_id
1 'polypeptide(L)'
;QGDCFPMIANNDGKMVVGQFGSFIHGFTEAYDEEIEEGDIILTNDPYMCNAAVSHLPDWMVLKPIFREGRHIAWSAMFGHMSDNGGMVPGSIPTEATTIFQEGIRIPPIKLYKKGELQADILELILHNVRTSQWNRFDLNALVAACNTAGKRCNEIADRFGDDVFCSTMNIMLQRNYDAMKHIISMFIPEEPREFSDYICDDGMGMGPYKIHCKMWREGDKAIFDFEGTDPQAQSSVNFYLNEDMFKMFFGSFTINVVDPQIVFNDGFYDLVDVRIPQGTLLKPNYPAALSGRTHALGRIFDVLGALLGMGAPNEMLNAAGFSDSPHLFFSGYDDKGDWFQLFQIGFGGVPGRPIGDGPDGHSLWPSFTNVPNEFVEAYFPLRVETYEFIVDSGGAGLHRGGNGLSVAYRFLVDGHIGIHDDRWLTYPWGVNGGKPGKRSTKLLVRADGTE
;
A
#
# COMPACT_ATOMS: atom_id res chain seq x y z
N GLN A 1 13.92 1.29 -3.36
CA GLN A 1 13.25 0.28 -2.51
C GLN A 1 12.21 -0.55 -3.26
N GLY A 2 11.98 -0.29 -4.54
CA GLY A 2 11.07 -1.07 -5.40
C GLY A 2 9.59 -0.75 -5.21
N ASP A 3 9.24 0.36 -4.55
CA ASP A 3 7.86 0.78 -4.31
C ASP A 3 7.29 1.52 -5.53
N CYS A 4 7.12 0.77 -6.61
CA CYS A 4 6.51 1.26 -7.84
C CYS A 4 5.80 0.12 -8.58
N PHE A 5 4.57 0.37 -9.05
CA PHE A 5 3.68 -0.68 -9.54
C PHE A 5 3.03 -0.30 -10.88
N PRO A 6 3.33 -1.07 -11.95
CA PRO A 6 2.74 -0.88 -13.27
C PRO A 6 1.38 -1.55 -13.38
N MET A 7 0.50 -0.98 -14.20
CA MET A 7 -0.78 -1.58 -14.54
C MET A 7 -1.25 -1.19 -15.96
N ILE A 8 -2.00 -2.10 -16.57
CA ILE A 8 -2.75 -1.88 -17.80
C ILE A 8 -4.21 -2.12 -17.48
N ALA A 9 -5.06 -1.19 -17.87
CA ALA A 9 -6.51 -1.33 -17.74
C ALA A 9 -7.20 -1.21 -19.13
N ASN A 10 -8.41 -1.73 -19.22
CA ASN A 10 -9.24 -1.47 -20.37
C ASN A 10 -9.69 0.01 -20.43
N ASN A 11 -10.41 0.41 -21.44
CA ASN A 11 -10.87 1.79 -21.61
C ASN A 11 -11.81 2.27 -20.49
N ASP A 12 -12.47 1.35 -19.77
CA ASP A 12 -13.35 1.66 -18.64
C ASP A 12 -12.56 1.79 -17.30
N GLY A 13 -11.23 1.65 -17.34
CA GLY A 13 -10.38 1.74 -16.17
C GLY A 13 -10.26 0.48 -15.33
N LYS A 14 -10.86 -0.66 -15.76
CA LYS A 14 -10.70 -1.95 -15.06
C LYS A 14 -9.32 -2.53 -15.35
N MET A 15 -8.52 -2.78 -14.32
CA MET A 15 -7.20 -3.39 -14.45
C MET A 15 -7.30 -4.79 -15.03
N VAL A 16 -6.57 -5.04 -16.10
CA VAL A 16 -6.49 -6.33 -16.78
C VAL A 16 -5.22 -7.08 -16.40
N VAL A 17 -4.12 -6.36 -16.25
CA VAL A 17 -2.85 -6.90 -15.80
C VAL A 17 -2.10 -5.84 -15.02
N GLY A 18 -1.52 -6.22 -13.90
CA GLY A 18 -0.75 -5.32 -13.05
C GLY A 18 -0.30 -6.02 -11.79
N GLN A 19 0.43 -5.27 -10.99
CA GLN A 19 0.75 -5.64 -9.63
C GLN A 19 -0.13 -4.82 -8.70
N PHE A 20 -0.04 -5.02 -7.47
CA PHE A 20 -0.68 -4.39 -6.35
C PHE A 20 -1.38 -3.04 -6.68
N GLY A 21 -2.70 -3.06 -6.71
CA GLY A 21 -3.51 -1.85 -6.74
C GLY A 21 -4.03 -1.43 -8.11
N SER A 22 -5.30 -1.64 -8.30
CA SER A 22 -6.04 -1.09 -9.42
C SER A 22 -6.65 0.24 -9.01
N PHE A 23 -5.92 1.28 -9.22
CA PHE A 23 -6.36 2.61 -8.84
C PHE A 23 -7.00 3.40 -9.98
N ILE A 24 -6.96 2.86 -11.22
CA ILE A 24 -7.42 3.61 -12.40
C ILE A 24 -8.94 3.82 -12.34
N HIS A 25 -9.72 2.82 -11.91
CA HIS A 25 -11.17 2.93 -11.87
C HIS A 25 -11.65 4.07 -10.96
N GLY A 26 -11.12 4.17 -9.74
CA GLY A 26 -11.43 5.29 -8.85
C GLY A 26 -11.08 6.66 -9.44
N PHE A 27 -9.96 6.75 -10.15
CA PHE A 27 -9.59 7.96 -10.89
C PHE A 27 -10.58 8.26 -12.02
N THR A 28 -10.95 7.26 -12.85
CA THR A 28 -11.85 7.50 -13.98
C THR A 28 -13.26 7.93 -13.56
N GLU A 29 -13.71 7.53 -12.38
CA GLU A 29 -14.96 8.00 -11.78
C GLU A 29 -14.90 9.46 -11.29
N ALA A 30 -13.72 9.93 -10.89
CA ALA A 30 -13.52 11.26 -10.32
C ALA A 30 -13.04 12.31 -11.33
N TYR A 31 -12.66 11.90 -12.54
CA TYR A 31 -12.04 12.78 -13.53
C TYR A 31 -13.00 13.13 -14.66
N ASP A 32 -13.47 14.37 -14.69
CA ASP A 32 -14.50 14.87 -15.62
C ASP A 32 -13.93 15.59 -16.86
N GLU A 33 -12.60 15.79 -16.95
CA GLU A 33 -12.03 16.47 -18.11
C GLU A 33 -11.92 15.54 -19.32
N GLU A 34 -12.08 16.10 -20.53
CA GLU A 34 -11.86 15.39 -21.77
C GLU A 34 -10.42 14.89 -21.87
N ILE A 35 -10.27 13.63 -22.27
CA ILE A 35 -8.97 12.95 -22.43
C ILE A 35 -8.65 12.86 -23.92
N GLU A 36 -7.45 13.31 -24.29
CA GLU A 36 -6.99 13.34 -25.67
C GLU A 36 -5.70 12.53 -25.86
N GLU A 37 -5.43 12.15 -27.11
CA GLU A 37 -4.20 11.43 -27.46
C GLU A 37 -2.97 12.27 -27.11
N GLY A 38 -2.01 11.65 -26.39
CA GLY A 38 -0.80 12.31 -25.91
C GLY A 38 -0.91 12.93 -24.54
N ASP A 39 -2.10 12.94 -23.92
CA ASP A 39 -2.24 13.37 -22.53
C ASP A 39 -1.56 12.41 -21.58
N ILE A 40 -0.98 12.95 -20.52
CA ILE A 40 -0.50 12.20 -19.35
C ILE A 40 -0.93 12.96 -18.11
N ILE A 41 -1.65 12.27 -17.23
CA ILE A 41 -2.20 12.85 -16.03
C ILE A 41 -1.33 12.44 -14.84
N LEU A 42 -1.09 13.40 -13.94
CA LEU A 42 -0.42 13.20 -12.66
C LEU A 42 -1.39 13.51 -11.53
N THR A 43 -1.40 12.71 -10.48
CA THR A 43 -2.11 13.00 -9.21
C THR A 43 -1.43 12.32 -8.05
N ASN A 44 -1.63 12.86 -6.85
CA ASN A 44 -1.25 12.21 -5.60
C ASN A 44 -2.27 12.46 -4.48
N ASP A 45 -3.40 13.09 -4.77
CA ASP A 45 -4.35 13.50 -3.76
C ASP A 45 -5.44 12.44 -3.56
N PRO A 46 -5.45 11.71 -2.42
CA PRO A 46 -6.44 10.67 -2.17
C PRO A 46 -7.88 11.16 -2.22
N TYR A 47 -8.15 12.36 -1.73
CA TYR A 47 -9.50 12.93 -1.71
C TYR A 47 -9.99 13.39 -3.08
N MET A 48 -9.07 13.77 -3.98
CA MET A 48 -9.40 14.28 -5.31
C MET A 48 -9.49 13.20 -6.39
N CYS A 49 -8.90 12.02 -6.15
CA CYS A 49 -8.92 10.90 -7.08
C CYS A 49 -9.65 9.67 -6.55
N ASN A 50 -10.63 9.87 -5.66
CA ASN A 50 -11.45 8.80 -5.06
C ASN A 50 -10.61 7.66 -4.48
N ALA A 51 -9.58 8.01 -3.71
CA ALA A 51 -8.60 7.10 -3.12
C ALA A 51 -7.86 6.19 -4.14
N ALA A 52 -7.72 6.62 -5.39
CA ALA A 52 -6.86 5.93 -6.35
C ALA A 52 -5.41 5.85 -5.90
N VAL A 53 -4.98 6.73 -5.02
CA VAL A 53 -3.77 6.63 -4.19
C VAL A 53 -4.17 6.76 -2.72
N SER A 54 -3.33 6.30 -1.81
CA SER A 54 -3.71 6.21 -0.39
C SER A 54 -3.06 7.26 0.52
N HIS A 55 -2.01 7.93 0.08
CA HIS A 55 -1.35 9.07 0.73
C HIS A 55 -0.54 9.90 -0.27
N LEU A 56 -0.19 11.14 0.11
CA LEU A 56 0.45 12.09 -0.80
C LEU A 56 1.83 11.68 -1.35
N PRO A 57 2.68 10.90 -0.68
CA PRO A 57 3.94 10.45 -1.28
C PRO A 57 3.77 9.54 -2.49
N ASP A 58 2.62 8.91 -2.70
CA ASP A 58 2.35 8.06 -3.86
C ASP A 58 1.92 8.92 -5.06
N TRP A 59 2.84 9.13 -6.00
CA TRP A 59 2.53 9.84 -7.24
C TRP A 59 2.09 8.86 -8.31
N MET A 60 0.89 9.05 -8.84
CA MET A 60 0.32 8.23 -9.90
C MET A 60 0.34 8.96 -11.23
N VAL A 61 0.91 8.30 -12.24
CA VAL A 61 0.94 8.72 -13.64
C VAL A 61 -0.01 7.84 -14.42
N LEU A 62 -0.95 8.46 -15.15
CA LEU A 62 -1.92 7.76 -15.99
C LEU A 62 -1.78 8.25 -17.43
N LYS A 63 -1.72 7.32 -18.36
CA LYS A 63 -1.65 7.61 -19.78
C LYS A 63 -2.72 6.83 -20.54
N PRO A 64 -3.65 7.52 -21.23
CA PRO A 64 -4.58 6.88 -22.14
C PRO A 64 -3.83 6.35 -23.37
N ILE A 65 -4.24 5.21 -23.87
CA ILE A 65 -3.69 4.58 -25.07
C ILE A 65 -4.71 4.73 -26.19
N PHE A 66 -4.33 5.49 -27.22
CA PHE A 66 -5.16 5.75 -28.38
C PHE A 66 -4.67 5.01 -29.62
N ARG A 67 -5.60 4.65 -30.48
CA ARG A 67 -5.36 4.13 -31.83
C ARG A 67 -6.38 4.73 -32.78
N GLU A 68 -5.90 5.41 -33.84
CA GLU A 68 -6.74 6.05 -34.85
C GLU A 68 -7.86 6.93 -34.24
N GLY A 69 -7.51 7.66 -33.16
CA GLY A 69 -8.46 8.51 -32.43
C GLY A 69 -9.42 7.80 -31.48
N ARG A 70 -9.33 6.46 -31.35
CA ARG A 70 -10.12 5.66 -30.40
C ARG A 70 -9.31 5.39 -29.15
N HIS A 71 -9.84 5.70 -27.98
CA HIS A 71 -9.28 5.28 -26.68
C HIS A 71 -9.53 3.78 -26.48
N ILE A 72 -8.46 2.97 -26.35
CA ILE A 72 -8.56 1.50 -26.27
C ILE A 72 -8.14 0.93 -24.92
N ALA A 73 -7.29 1.61 -24.17
CA ALA A 73 -6.77 1.14 -22.89
C ALA A 73 -6.10 2.29 -22.10
N TRP A 74 -5.74 1.98 -20.86
CA TRP A 74 -4.90 2.82 -20.01
C TRP A 74 -3.59 2.11 -19.68
N SER A 75 -2.51 2.86 -19.59
CA SER A 75 -1.33 2.48 -18.82
C SER A 75 -1.19 3.41 -17.63
N ALA A 76 -0.90 2.85 -16.49
CA ALA A 76 -0.64 3.63 -15.28
C ALA A 76 0.56 3.08 -14.52
N MET A 77 1.18 3.96 -13.77
CA MET A 77 2.29 3.63 -12.90
C MET A 77 2.22 4.54 -11.68
N PHE A 78 2.31 4.00 -10.49
CA PHE A 78 2.58 4.83 -9.34
C PHE A 78 3.92 4.49 -8.71
N GLY A 79 4.50 5.46 -8.00
CA GLY A 79 5.72 5.27 -7.23
C GLY A 79 5.70 6.16 -6.01
N HIS A 80 6.23 5.62 -4.91
CA HIS A 80 6.41 6.36 -3.67
C HIS A 80 7.60 7.30 -3.79
N MET A 81 7.37 8.61 -3.69
CA MET A 81 8.40 9.65 -3.76
C MET A 81 9.14 9.77 -2.43
N SER A 82 10.43 10.04 -2.50
CA SER A 82 11.28 10.17 -1.32
C SER A 82 10.85 11.31 -0.40
N ASP A 83 10.32 12.39 -0.95
CA ASP A 83 9.79 13.54 -0.23
C ASP A 83 8.72 14.23 -1.06
N ASN A 84 7.69 14.69 -0.39
CA ASN A 84 6.55 15.39 -0.99
C ASN A 84 6.34 16.79 -0.35
N GLY A 85 7.34 17.31 0.37
CA GLY A 85 7.22 18.53 1.17
C GLY A 85 6.57 18.25 2.53
N GLY A 86 5.80 19.20 3.02
CA GLY A 86 5.11 19.05 4.31
C GLY A 86 6.00 19.35 5.52
N MET A 87 5.47 19.03 6.71
CA MET A 87 6.06 19.48 7.97
C MET A 87 7.30 18.68 8.40
N VAL A 88 7.50 17.46 7.87
CA VAL A 88 8.67 16.63 8.18
C VAL A 88 9.31 16.09 6.91
N PRO A 89 10.65 15.86 6.91
CA PRO A 89 11.32 15.13 5.83
C PRO A 89 10.75 13.70 5.67
N GLY A 90 10.63 13.24 4.42
CA GLY A 90 9.98 11.97 4.10
C GLY A 90 8.47 12.06 4.02
N SER A 91 7.89 13.21 4.40
CA SER A 91 6.46 13.53 4.20
C SER A 91 5.48 12.56 4.85
N ILE A 92 5.90 11.91 5.96
CA ILE A 92 5.05 11.03 6.76
C ILE A 92 5.05 11.53 8.22
N PRO A 93 4.43 12.69 8.50
CA PRO A 93 4.37 13.24 9.85
C PRO A 93 3.37 12.48 10.71
N THR A 94 3.82 11.97 11.86
CA THR A 94 2.95 11.36 12.88
C THR A 94 1.97 12.38 13.45
N GLU A 95 2.46 13.61 13.68
CA GLU A 95 1.72 14.69 14.34
C GLU A 95 0.78 15.48 13.43
N ALA A 96 0.67 15.10 12.15
CA ALA A 96 -0.25 15.77 11.24
C ALA A 96 -1.71 15.50 11.63
N THR A 97 -2.50 16.56 11.70
CA THR A 97 -3.93 16.52 11.96
C THR A 97 -4.76 16.75 10.69
N THR A 98 -4.13 17.31 9.67
CA THR A 98 -4.75 17.54 8.37
C THR A 98 -3.79 17.19 7.24
N ILE A 99 -4.35 16.79 6.10
CA ILE A 99 -3.58 16.43 4.90
C ILE A 99 -2.71 17.58 4.36
N PHE A 100 -3.03 18.84 4.68
CA PHE A 100 -2.22 20.02 4.30
C PHE A 100 -0.83 20.03 4.95
N GLN A 101 -0.64 19.33 6.04
CA GLN A 101 0.64 19.22 6.73
C GLN A 101 1.55 18.14 6.13
N GLU A 102 1.02 17.29 5.26
CA GLU A 102 1.71 16.12 4.71
C GLU A 102 2.45 16.39 3.40
N GLY A 103 2.29 17.55 2.82
CA GLY A 103 3.02 17.95 1.62
C GLY A 103 2.16 18.52 0.50
N ILE A 104 2.74 18.60 -0.70
CA ILE A 104 2.05 19.12 -1.87
C ILE A 104 0.93 18.18 -2.28
N ARG A 105 -0.26 18.73 -2.47
CA ARG A 105 -1.42 18.05 -3.01
C ARG A 105 -1.52 18.34 -4.50
N ILE A 106 -1.44 17.30 -5.30
CA ILE A 106 -1.54 17.38 -6.77
C ILE A 106 -2.89 16.79 -7.17
N PRO A 107 -3.89 17.64 -7.49
CA PRO A 107 -5.15 17.13 -8.02
C PRO A 107 -4.88 16.40 -9.34
N PRO A 108 -5.83 15.60 -9.86
CA PRO A 108 -5.70 15.07 -11.21
C PRO A 108 -5.46 16.19 -12.21
N ILE A 109 -4.23 16.27 -12.74
CA ILE A 109 -3.80 17.36 -13.64
C ILE A 109 -3.04 16.81 -14.84
N LYS A 110 -3.28 17.38 -16.01
CA LYS A 110 -2.52 17.02 -17.22
C LYS A 110 -1.09 17.54 -17.14
N LEU A 111 -0.15 16.66 -16.81
CA LEU A 111 1.28 16.96 -16.85
C LEU A 111 1.78 17.09 -18.30
N TYR A 112 1.18 16.31 -19.22
CA TYR A 112 1.35 16.47 -20.66
C TYR A 112 -0.03 16.70 -21.28
N LYS A 113 -0.12 17.67 -22.19
CA LYS A 113 -1.29 17.93 -23.03
C LYS A 113 -0.93 17.67 -24.48
N LYS A 114 -1.58 16.70 -25.13
CA LYS A 114 -1.34 16.34 -26.53
C LYS A 114 0.15 16.09 -26.85
N GLY A 115 0.86 15.49 -25.90
CA GLY A 115 2.29 15.21 -26.03
C GLY A 115 3.23 16.31 -25.58
N GLU A 116 2.72 17.50 -25.23
CA GLU A 116 3.52 18.66 -24.80
C GLU A 116 3.57 18.76 -23.28
N LEU A 117 4.78 18.73 -22.70
CA LEU A 117 5.02 18.87 -21.26
C LEU A 117 4.57 20.27 -20.79
N GLN A 118 3.79 20.29 -19.72
CA GLN A 118 3.41 21.50 -19.00
C GLN A 118 4.53 21.87 -18.00
N ALA A 119 5.61 22.49 -18.52
CA ALA A 119 6.83 22.73 -17.76
C ALA A 119 6.60 23.57 -16.48
N ASP A 120 5.74 24.58 -16.54
CA ASP A 120 5.45 25.44 -15.39
C ASP A 120 4.78 24.65 -14.24
N ILE A 121 3.92 23.68 -14.57
CA ILE A 121 3.28 22.79 -13.58
C ILE A 121 4.36 21.91 -12.93
N LEU A 122 5.22 21.31 -13.73
CA LEU A 122 6.33 20.48 -13.24
C LEU A 122 7.24 21.25 -12.31
N GLU A 123 7.67 22.45 -12.70
CA GLU A 123 8.54 23.29 -11.88
C GLU A 123 7.85 23.72 -10.57
N LEU A 124 6.57 24.09 -10.64
CA LEU A 124 5.79 24.41 -9.42
C LEU A 124 5.76 23.24 -8.44
N ILE A 125 5.51 22.02 -8.91
CA ILE A 125 5.49 20.83 -8.07
C ILE A 125 6.87 20.59 -7.46
N LEU A 126 7.92 20.58 -8.27
CA LEU A 126 9.27 20.26 -7.83
C LEU A 126 9.87 21.32 -6.91
N HIS A 127 9.40 22.56 -6.98
CA HIS A 127 9.82 23.63 -6.07
C HIS A 127 9.26 23.47 -4.64
N ASN A 128 8.22 22.67 -4.48
CA ASN A 128 7.55 22.43 -3.19
C ASN A 128 8.02 21.15 -2.48
N VAL A 129 9.01 20.44 -3.02
CA VAL A 129 9.57 19.21 -2.43
C VAL A 129 11.06 19.39 -2.11
N ARG A 130 11.57 18.71 -1.04
CA ARG A 130 12.99 18.85 -0.63
C ARG A 130 13.94 18.13 -1.57
N THR A 131 13.51 17.04 -2.16
CA THR A 131 14.30 16.15 -3.04
C THR A 131 13.96 16.35 -4.52
N SER A 132 13.86 17.59 -4.98
CA SER A 132 13.35 17.95 -6.30
C SER A 132 14.02 17.20 -7.45
N GLN A 133 15.35 17.00 -7.38
CA GLN A 133 16.08 16.28 -8.42
C GLN A 133 15.73 14.79 -8.44
N TRP A 134 15.60 14.15 -7.29
CA TRP A 134 15.21 12.73 -7.21
C TRP A 134 13.76 12.54 -7.68
N ASN A 135 12.85 13.38 -7.19
CA ASN A 135 11.45 13.34 -7.62
C ASN A 135 11.31 13.54 -9.15
N ARG A 136 12.14 14.42 -9.75
CA ARG A 136 12.16 14.60 -11.20
C ARG A 136 12.62 13.33 -11.93
N PHE A 137 13.66 12.65 -11.44
CA PHE A 137 14.14 11.41 -12.06
C PHE A 137 13.10 10.29 -11.91
N ASP A 138 12.51 10.15 -10.74
CA ASP A 138 11.49 9.13 -10.49
C ASP A 138 10.24 9.40 -11.32
N LEU A 139 9.73 10.63 -11.36
CA LEU A 139 8.61 11.00 -12.23
C LEU A 139 8.88 10.72 -13.71
N ASN A 140 10.07 11.05 -14.20
CA ASN A 140 10.46 10.74 -15.58
C ASN A 140 10.47 9.22 -15.83
N ALA A 141 10.90 8.42 -14.85
CA ALA A 141 10.87 6.96 -14.95
C ALA A 141 9.43 6.43 -15.00
N LEU A 142 8.51 6.97 -14.19
CA LEU A 142 7.08 6.60 -14.22
C LEU A 142 6.46 6.93 -15.60
N VAL A 143 6.73 8.12 -16.13
CA VAL A 143 6.28 8.54 -17.47
C VAL A 143 6.85 7.62 -18.55
N ALA A 144 8.13 7.30 -18.48
CA ALA A 144 8.79 6.41 -19.45
C ALA A 144 8.21 4.98 -19.40
N ALA A 145 7.86 4.49 -18.19
CA ALA A 145 7.20 3.20 -18.02
C ALA A 145 5.82 3.19 -18.69
N CYS A 146 4.99 4.22 -18.45
CA CYS A 146 3.68 4.36 -19.11
C CYS A 146 3.81 4.46 -20.65
N ASN A 147 4.79 5.20 -21.15
CA ASN A 147 5.07 5.29 -22.58
C ASN A 147 5.46 3.94 -23.16
N THR A 148 6.31 3.19 -22.47
CA THR A 148 6.75 1.84 -22.88
C THR A 148 5.57 0.88 -22.92
N ALA A 149 4.73 0.89 -21.88
CA ALA A 149 3.53 0.06 -21.80
C ALA A 149 2.55 0.39 -22.94
N GLY A 150 2.29 1.68 -23.22
CA GLY A 150 1.44 2.09 -24.33
C GLY A 150 1.98 1.64 -25.69
N LYS A 151 3.30 1.76 -25.90
CA LYS A 151 3.96 1.26 -27.11
C LYS A 151 3.75 -0.25 -27.27
N ARG A 152 3.93 -1.04 -26.19
CA ARG A 152 3.74 -2.49 -26.22
C ARG A 152 2.29 -2.90 -26.47
N CYS A 153 1.33 -2.19 -25.91
CA CYS A 153 -0.08 -2.41 -26.22
C CYS A 153 -0.37 -2.17 -27.71
N ASN A 154 0.16 -1.08 -28.29
CA ASN A 154 0.01 -0.78 -29.70
C ASN A 154 0.67 -1.85 -30.59
N GLU A 155 1.86 -2.35 -30.26
CA GLU A 155 2.51 -3.45 -30.99
C GLU A 155 1.68 -4.75 -30.98
N ILE A 156 1.00 -5.03 -29.85
CA ILE A 156 0.07 -6.18 -29.77
C ILE A 156 -1.15 -5.96 -30.66
N ALA A 157 -1.72 -4.76 -30.61
CA ALA A 157 -2.87 -4.41 -31.43
C ALA A 157 -2.52 -4.40 -32.94
N ASP A 158 -1.32 -3.95 -33.33
CA ASP A 158 -0.81 -4.03 -34.70
C ASP A 158 -0.75 -5.48 -35.19
N ARG A 159 -0.37 -6.40 -34.30
CA ARG A 159 -0.20 -7.82 -34.65
C ARG A 159 -1.53 -8.58 -34.75
N PHE A 160 -2.50 -8.27 -33.90
CA PHE A 160 -3.72 -9.07 -33.75
C PHE A 160 -4.99 -8.33 -34.14
N GLY A 161 -4.92 -7.01 -34.33
CA GLY A 161 -6.07 -6.13 -34.54
C GLY A 161 -6.62 -5.54 -33.25
N ASP A 162 -7.18 -4.33 -33.33
CA ASP A 162 -7.70 -3.57 -32.18
C ASP A 162 -8.87 -4.27 -31.51
N ASP A 163 -9.78 -4.87 -32.29
CA ASP A 163 -10.96 -5.57 -31.73
C ASP A 163 -10.55 -6.84 -30.99
N VAL A 164 -9.55 -7.56 -31.47
CA VAL A 164 -8.99 -8.73 -30.79
C VAL A 164 -8.29 -8.31 -29.49
N PHE A 165 -7.53 -7.23 -29.52
CA PHE A 165 -6.89 -6.67 -28.33
C PHE A 165 -7.91 -6.31 -27.26
N CYS A 166 -8.93 -5.50 -27.58
CA CYS A 166 -9.97 -5.09 -26.63
C CYS A 166 -10.81 -6.25 -26.11
N SER A 167 -11.23 -7.18 -27.01
CA SER A 167 -12.02 -8.34 -26.60
C SER A 167 -11.23 -9.30 -25.69
N THR A 168 -9.93 -9.45 -25.93
CA THR A 168 -9.08 -10.27 -25.07
C THR A 168 -9.00 -9.72 -23.64
N MET A 169 -8.92 -8.41 -23.46
CA MET A 169 -8.97 -7.80 -22.13
C MET A 169 -10.26 -8.15 -21.39
N ASN A 170 -11.39 -8.04 -22.07
CA ASN A 170 -12.70 -8.41 -21.49
C ASN A 170 -12.81 -9.91 -21.16
N ILE A 171 -12.24 -10.78 -22.00
CA ILE A 171 -12.18 -12.23 -21.73
C ILE A 171 -11.32 -12.50 -20.49
N MET A 172 -10.20 -11.80 -20.31
CA MET A 172 -9.35 -11.96 -19.13
C MET A 172 -10.10 -11.54 -17.85
N LEU A 173 -10.84 -10.43 -17.89
CA LEU A 173 -11.69 -9.99 -16.78
C LEU A 173 -12.78 -11.03 -16.47
N GLN A 174 -13.47 -11.55 -17.50
CA GLN A 174 -14.51 -12.56 -17.32
C GLN A 174 -13.97 -13.86 -16.72
N ARG A 175 -12.80 -14.33 -17.16
CA ARG A 175 -12.17 -15.54 -16.59
C ARG A 175 -11.85 -15.37 -15.11
N ASN A 176 -11.41 -14.19 -14.70
CA ASN A 176 -11.17 -13.88 -13.30
C ASN A 176 -12.50 -13.84 -12.51
N TYR A 177 -13.54 -13.23 -13.06
CA TYR A 177 -14.90 -13.25 -12.48
C TYR A 177 -15.36 -14.67 -12.19
N ASP A 178 -15.29 -15.56 -13.18
CA ASP A 178 -15.76 -16.94 -13.06
C ASP A 178 -14.96 -17.72 -12.01
N ALA A 179 -13.65 -17.53 -11.97
CA ALA A 179 -12.78 -18.16 -10.99
C ALA A 179 -13.08 -17.65 -9.56
N MET A 180 -13.19 -16.34 -9.39
CA MET A 180 -13.47 -15.74 -8.07
C MET A 180 -14.87 -16.07 -7.57
N LYS A 181 -15.86 -16.18 -8.44
CA LYS A 181 -17.20 -16.66 -8.07
C LYS A 181 -17.12 -18.05 -7.42
N HIS A 182 -16.30 -18.94 -7.98
CA HIS A 182 -16.08 -20.27 -7.41
C HIS A 182 -15.36 -20.19 -6.05
N ILE A 183 -14.30 -19.39 -5.94
CA ILE A 183 -13.55 -19.18 -4.70
C ILE A 183 -14.48 -18.64 -3.60
N ILE A 184 -15.28 -17.62 -3.89
CA ILE A 184 -16.23 -17.04 -2.94
C ILE A 184 -17.22 -18.09 -2.44
N SER A 185 -17.75 -18.91 -3.35
CA SER A 185 -18.71 -19.97 -2.97
C SER A 185 -18.10 -21.03 -2.06
N MET A 186 -16.81 -21.31 -2.21
CA MET A 186 -16.10 -22.31 -1.39
C MET A 186 -15.64 -21.80 -0.03
N PHE A 187 -15.21 -20.56 0.05
CA PHE A 187 -14.48 -20.05 1.22
C PHE A 187 -15.24 -19.01 2.03
N ILE A 188 -16.26 -18.35 1.46
CA ILE A 188 -17.05 -17.35 2.21
C ILE A 188 -18.37 -17.99 2.67
N PRO A 189 -18.61 -18.15 3.98
CA PRO A 189 -19.83 -18.73 4.51
C PRO A 189 -21.01 -17.78 4.36
N GLU A 190 -22.23 -18.34 4.30
CA GLU A 190 -23.46 -17.54 4.37
C GLU A 190 -23.70 -16.96 5.76
N GLU A 191 -23.29 -17.70 6.80
CA GLU A 191 -23.37 -17.24 8.16
C GLU A 191 -22.29 -16.19 8.45
N PRO A 192 -22.64 -15.02 8.98
CA PRO A 192 -21.70 -13.98 9.28
C PRO A 192 -20.58 -14.40 10.25
N ARG A 193 -19.36 -13.99 9.92
CA ARG A 193 -18.18 -14.04 10.78
C ARG A 193 -17.70 -12.62 11.03
N GLU A 194 -17.20 -12.35 12.22
CA GLU A 194 -16.68 -11.03 12.59
C GLU A 194 -15.34 -11.15 13.31
N PHE A 195 -14.51 -10.16 13.08
CA PHE A 195 -13.20 -10.06 13.75
C PHE A 195 -12.81 -8.59 13.92
N SER A 196 -11.99 -8.33 14.94
CA SER A 196 -11.40 -7.01 15.19
C SER A 196 -9.92 -7.13 15.48
N ASP A 197 -9.15 -6.19 14.98
CA ASP A 197 -7.76 -5.97 15.38
C ASP A 197 -7.54 -4.48 15.68
N TYR A 198 -6.38 -4.12 16.25
CA TYR A 198 -6.15 -2.81 16.82
C TYR A 198 -4.82 -2.21 16.34
N ILE A 199 -4.85 -0.92 15.98
CA ILE A 199 -3.67 -0.09 15.95
C ILE A 199 -3.37 0.34 17.39
N CYS A 200 -2.13 0.18 17.83
CA CYS A 200 -1.77 0.37 19.24
C CYS A 200 -1.94 1.82 19.72
N ASP A 201 -1.51 2.78 18.92
CA ASP A 201 -1.67 4.22 19.16
C ASP A 201 -1.44 5.04 17.89
N ASP A 202 -1.61 6.35 18.02
CA ASP A 202 -1.43 7.32 16.94
C ASP A 202 -0.13 8.13 17.05
N GLY A 203 0.74 7.79 17.99
CA GLY A 203 1.96 8.56 18.28
C GLY A 203 1.72 9.89 19.00
N MET A 204 0.46 10.28 19.24
CA MET A 204 0.05 11.52 19.93
C MET A 204 -0.62 11.25 21.29
N GLY A 205 -0.59 10.00 21.74
CA GLY A 205 -1.11 9.59 23.04
C GLY A 205 -2.56 9.10 23.05
N MET A 206 -3.13 8.89 21.88
CA MET A 206 -4.48 8.31 21.72
C MET A 206 -4.39 6.92 21.11
N GLY A 207 -5.32 6.06 21.50
CA GLY A 207 -5.41 4.66 21.07
C GLY A 207 -5.83 3.74 22.23
N PRO A 208 -5.90 2.42 22.03
CA PRO A 208 -5.82 1.77 20.72
C PRO A 208 -7.04 2.07 19.84
N TYR A 209 -6.86 2.02 18.52
CA TYR A 209 -7.94 2.20 17.54
C TYR A 209 -8.37 0.85 16.98
N LYS A 210 -9.66 0.56 17.04
CA LYS A 210 -10.23 -0.69 16.58
C LYS A 210 -10.58 -0.63 15.09
N ILE A 211 -10.16 -1.65 14.34
CA ILE A 211 -10.67 -1.97 13.01
C ILE A 211 -11.52 -3.23 13.16
N HIS A 212 -12.78 -3.12 12.80
CA HIS A 212 -13.76 -4.20 12.85
C HIS A 212 -14.26 -4.52 11.46
N CYS A 213 -14.46 -5.79 11.15
CA CYS A 213 -15.11 -6.21 9.92
C CYS A 213 -15.98 -7.45 10.16
N LYS A 214 -17.12 -7.47 9.50
CA LYS A 214 -18.03 -8.60 9.42
C LYS A 214 -18.08 -9.10 7.97
N MET A 215 -17.92 -10.40 7.77
CA MET A 215 -17.89 -11.04 6.45
C MET A 215 -18.94 -12.11 6.35
N TRP A 216 -19.68 -12.14 5.23
CA TRP A 216 -20.61 -13.23 4.87
C TRP A 216 -20.84 -13.28 3.37
N ARG A 217 -21.57 -14.29 2.91
CA ARG A 217 -21.96 -14.43 1.50
C ARG A 217 -23.46 -14.32 1.33
N GLU A 218 -23.89 -13.54 0.36
CA GLU A 218 -25.28 -13.47 -0.10
C GLU A 218 -25.34 -13.89 -1.59
N GLY A 219 -25.88 -15.07 -1.85
CA GLY A 219 -25.85 -15.64 -3.20
C GLY A 219 -24.41 -15.83 -3.70
N ASP A 220 -24.05 -15.15 -4.78
CA ASP A 220 -22.69 -15.19 -5.35
C ASP A 220 -21.77 -14.07 -4.82
N LYS A 221 -22.27 -13.17 -3.97
CA LYS A 221 -21.50 -12.01 -3.49
C LYS A 221 -20.91 -12.22 -2.11
N ALA A 222 -19.63 -11.88 -1.96
CA ALA A 222 -19.00 -11.69 -0.66
C ALA A 222 -19.31 -10.30 -0.14
N ILE A 223 -19.75 -10.19 1.10
CA ILE A 223 -20.07 -8.93 1.78
C ILE A 223 -19.04 -8.69 2.88
N PHE A 224 -18.46 -7.49 2.90
CA PHE A 224 -17.56 -7.03 3.97
C PHE A 224 -18.12 -5.73 4.54
N ASP A 225 -18.46 -5.75 5.82
CA ASP A 225 -19.06 -4.63 6.51
C ASP A 225 -18.15 -4.19 7.66
N PHE A 226 -17.64 -2.97 7.58
CA PHE A 226 -16.74 -2.34 8.57
C PHE A 226 -17.49 -1.54 9.64
N GLU A 227 -18.82 -1.71 9.77
CA GLU A 227 -19.58 -1.14 10.87
C GLU A 227 -18.99 -1.58 12.22
N GLY A 228 -18.77 -0.63 13.15
CA GLY A 228 -18.10 -0.88 14.43
C GLY A 228 -16.59 -0.62 14.45
N THR A 229 -16.00 -0.19 13.30
CA THR A 229 -14.67 0.43 13.28
C THR A 229 -14.71 1.77 13.99
N ASP A 230 -13.65 2.10 14.75
CA ASP A 230 -13.57 3.35 15.51
C ASP A 230 -13.67 4.61 14.62
N PRO A 231 -14.12 5.74 15.21
CA PRO A 231 -14.10 7.03 14.51
C PRO A 231 -12.70 7.42 14.02
N GLN A 232 -12.65 8.31 13.03
CA GLN A 232 -11.39 8.85 12.54
C GLN A 232 -10.51 9.43 13.65
N ALA A 233 -9.21 9.19 13.57
CA ALA A 233 -8.22 9.74 14.47
C ALA A 233 -7.98 11.24 14.20
N GLN A 234 -7.50 11.97 15.21
CA GLN A 234 -7.04 13.37 15.07
C GLN A 234 -5.60 13.45 14.53
N SER A 235 -5.00 12.33 14.19
CA SER A 235 -3.63 12.17 13.71
C SER A 235 -3.60 11.54 12.31
N SER A 236 -2.41 11.19 11.83
CA SER A 236 -2.18 10.70 10.48
C SER A 236 -2.47 9.20 10.27
N VAL A 237 -2.91 8.46 11.29
CA VAL A 237 -3.13 7.00 11.20
C VAL A 237 -4.41 6.60 10.46
N ASN A 238 -5.20 7.57 10.01
CA ASN A 238 -6.39 7.30 9.21
C ASN A 238 -6.01 6.71 7.84
N PHE A 239 -6.91 5.92 7.29
CA PHE A 239 -6.78 5.37 5.95
C PHE A 239 -8.03 5.70 5.12
N TYR A 240 -7.88 6.50 4.07
CA TYR A 240 -8.97 6.69 3.12
C TYR A 240 -9.04 5.49 2.20
N LEU A 241 -9.73 4.43 2.68
CA LEU A 241 -9.91 3.17 1.98
C LEU A 241 -11.08 3.29 1.00
N ASN A 242 -10.79 3.14 -0.28
CA ASN A 242 -11.81 2.96 -1.31
C ASN A 242 -12.27 1.50 -1.33
N GLU A 243 -13.53 1.26 -1.71
CA GLU A 243 -14.12 -0.06 -1.81
C GLU A 243 -13.34 -0.96 -2.79
N ASP A 244 -12.93 -0.42 -3.94
CA ASP A 244 -12.16 -1.17 -4.95
C ASP A 244 -10.75 -1.50 -4.47
N MET A 245 -10.12 -0.63 -3.68
CA MET A 245 -8.84 -0.93 -3.04
C MET A 245 -8.98 -2.12 -2.07
N PHE A 246 -10.05 -2.18 -1.29
CA PHE A 246 -10.30 -3.34 -0.44
C PHE A 246 -10.55 -4.62 -1.24
N LYS A 247 -11.33 -4.55 -2.34
CA LYS A 247 -11.55 -5.69 -3.24
C LYS A 247 -10.23 -6.22 -3.79
N MET A 248 -9.31 -5.32 -4.13
CA MET A 248 -7.97 -5.70 -4.54
C MET A 248 -7.22 -6.46 -3.44
N PHE A 249 -7.26 -6.00 -2.18
CA PHE A 249 -6.64 -6.72 -1.06
C PHE A 249 -7.22 -8.11 -0.91
N PHE A 250 -8.55 -8.23 -0.94
CA PHE A 250 -9.24 -9.51 -0.89
C PHE A 250 -8.83 -10.44 -2.02
N GLY A 251 -8.79 -9.95 -3.26
CA GLY A 251 -8.39 -10.72 -4.43
C GLY A 251 -6.92 -11.15 -4.37
N SER A 252 -6.02 -10.25 -3.95
CA SER A 252 -4.60 -10.57 -3.79
C SER A 252 -4.37 -11.68 -2.77
N PHE A 253 -5.10 -11.63 -1.65
CA PHE A 253 -4.99 -12.64 -0.60
C PHE A 253 -5.55 -13.99 -1.08
N THR A 254 -6.73 -13.99 -1.69
CA THR A 254 -7.43 -15.23 -2.05
C THR A 254 -6.84 -15.92 -3.27
N ILE A 255 -6.59 -15.18 -4.35
CA ILE A 255 -6.10 -15.75 -5.62
C ILE A 255 -4.73 -16.39 -5.42
N ASN A 256 -3.79 -15.68 -4.80
CA ASN A 256 -2.42 -16.18 -4.63
C ASN A 256 -2.34 -17.44 -3.76
N VAL A 257 -3.30 -17.63 -2.84
CA VAL A 257 -3.34 -18.80 -1.95
C VAL A 257 -4.08 -19.97 -2.60
N VAL A 258 -5.21 -19.71 -3.26
CA VAL A 258 -6.09 -20.77 -3.77
C VAL A 258 -5.64 -21.27 -5.14
N ASP A 259 -5.35 -20.38 -6.06
CA ASP A 259 -4.86 -20.73 -7.40
C ASP A 259 -3.99 -19.61 -8.00
N PRO A 260 -2.67 -19.69 -7.84
CA PRO A 260 -1.75 -18.68 -8.36
C PRO A 260 -1.66 -18.62 -9.91
N GLN A 261 -2.36 -19.51 -10.62
CA GLN A 261 -2.45 -19.46 -12.09
C GLN A 261 -3.57 -18.54 -12.58
N ILE A 262 -4.48 -18.13 -11.69
CA ILE A 262 -5.49 -17.13 -12.01
C ILE A 262 -4.78 -15.77 -12.15
N VAL A 263 -4.94 -15.13 -13.30
CA VAL A 263 -4.41 -13.77 -13.49
C VAL A 263 -5.18 -12.81 -12.59
N PHE A 264 -4.46 -12.14 -11.69
CA PHE A 264 -5.04 -11.13 -10.83
C PHE A 264 -5.45 -9.90 -11.64
N ASN A 265 -6.74 -9.54 -11.60
CA ASN A 265 -7.32 -8.36 -12.24
C ASN A 265 -8.66 -7.98 -11.59
N ASP A 266 -9.29 -6.91 -12.07
CA ASP A 266 -10.53 -6.35 -11.50
C ASP A 266 -11.81 -7.08 -11.91
N GLY A 267 -11.73 -8.18 -12.64
CA GLY A 267 -12.90 -8.86 -13.18
C GLY A 267 -13.92 -9.29 -12.13
N PHE A 268 -13.49 -9.55 -10.91
CA PHE A 268 -14.35 -10.05 -9.83
C PHE A 268 -15.01 -8.96 -8.97
N TYR A 269 -14.73 -7.68 -9.20
CA TYR A 269 -15.15 -6.60 -8.30
C TYR A 269 -16.66 -6.54 -8.08
N ASP A 270 -17.46 -6.91 -9.08
CA ASP A 270 -18.92 -6.97 -8.97
C ASP A 270 -19.42 -8.10 -8.04
N LEU A 271 -18.55 -9.05 -7.69
CA LEU A 271 -18.82 -10.13 -6.73
C LEU A 271 -18.54 -9.75 -5.27
N VAL A 272 -18.03 -8.54 -5.02
CA VAL A 272 -17.67 -8.09 -3.67
C VAL A 272 -18.38 -6.78 -3.35
N ASP A 273 -19.17 -6.80 -2.26
CA ASP A 273 -19.81 -5.62 -1.69
C ASP A 273 -19.03 -5.22 -0.43
N VAL A 274 -18.55 -3.98 -0.42
CA VAL A 274 -17.76 -3.43 0.70
C VAL A 274 -18.47 -2.24 1.28
N ARG A 275 -18.72 -2.26 2.59
CA ARG A 275 -19.43 -1.22 3.33
C ARG A 275 -18.51 -0.58 4.34
N ILE A 276 -18.12 0.68 4.10
CA ILE A 276 -17.20 1.43 4.96
C ILE A 276 -17.93 2.69 5.44
N PRO A 277 -18.27 2.78 6.75
CA PRO A 277 -18.96 3.94 7.27
C PRO A 277 -18.12 5.21 7.19
N GLN A 278 -18.74 6.30 6.75
CA GLN A 278 -18.09 7.62 6.68
C GLN A 278 -17.77 8.16 8.08
N GLY A 279 -16.64 8.83 8.22
CA GLY A 279 -16.17 9.41 9.48
C GLY A 279 -15.46 8.41 10.39
N THR A 280 -15.22 7.20 9.92
CA THR A 280 -14.40 6.19 10.60
C THR A 280 -12.93 6.31 10.22
N LEU A 281 -12.07 5.58 10.95
CA LEU A 281 -10.64 5.44 10.67
C LEU A 281 -10.34 5.03 9.22
N LEU A 282 -11.24 4.24 8.60
CA LEU A 282 -11.08 3.70 7.24
C LEU A 282 -11.77 4.54 6.16
N LYS A 283 -12.57 5.54 6.51
CA LYS A 283 -13.19 6.48 5.58
C LYS A 283 -13.32 7.86 6.25
N PRO A 284 -12.19 8.49 6.56
CA PRO A 284 -12.19 9.77 7.29
C PRO A 284 -12.77 10.90 6.45
N ASN A 285 -13.30 11.91 7.13
CA ASN A 285 -13.76 13.13 6.49
C ASN A 285 -12.58 14.02 6.12
N TYR A 286 -12.62 14.61 4.94
CA TYR A 286 -11.70 15.66 4.55
C TYR A 286 -11.73 16.83 5.56
N PRO A 287 -10.60 17.40 5.96
CA PRO A 287 -9.24 17.20 5.46
C PRO A 287 -8.34 16.33 6.40
N ALA A 288 -8.84 15.23 6.95
CA ALA A 288 -8.05 14.40 7.86
C ALA A 288 -6.69 13.99 7.27
N ALA A 289 -5.68 13.87 8.13
CA ALA A 289 -4.35 13.42 7.74
C ALA A 289 -4.34 11.90 7.48
N LEU A 290 -3.49 11.44 6.55
CA LEU A 290 -3.48 10.07 6.01
C LEU A 290 -2.07 9.44 5.94
N SER A 291 -1.00 10.18 6.23
CA SER A 291 0.37 9.74 5.94
C SER A 291 0.77 8.46 6.69
N GLY A 292 0.29 8.28 7.92
CA GLY A 292 0.53 7.09 8.76
C GLY A 292 -0.40 5.90 8.50
N ARG A 293 -1.13 5.86 7.39
CA ARG A 293 -2.13 4.84 7.02
C ARG A 293 -1.63 3.40 7.04
N THR A 294 -0.31 3.19 7.03
CA THR A 294 0.31 1.86 6.94
C THR A 294 -0.10 0.96 8.10
N HIS A 295 -0.32 1.52 9.29
CA HIS A 295 -0.82 0.77 10.45
C HIS A 295 -2.22 0.22 10.20
N ALA A 296 -3.14 1.07 9.73
CA ALA A 296 -4.49 0.63 9.37
C ALA A 296 -4.46 -0.44 8.27
N LEU A 297 -3.62 -0.27 7.26
CA LEU A 297 -3.46 -1.23 6.16
C LEU A 297 -2.99 -2.60 6.69
N GLY A 298 -1.98 -2.64 7.57
CA GLY A 298 -1.52 -3.87 8.21
C GLY A 298 -2.63 -4.58 8.98
N ARG A 299 -3.42 -3.83 9.75
CA ARG A 299 -4.56 -4.40 10.51
C ARG A 299 -5.72 -4.85 9.62
N ILE A 300 -5.96 -4.22 8.49
CA ILE A 300 -6.94 -4.68 7.49
C ILE A 300 -6.55 -6.07 6.97
N PHE A 301 -5.26 -6.29 6.65
CA PHE A 301 -4.78 -7.61 6.23
C PHE A 301 -4.95 -8.67 7.32
N ASP A 302 -4.70 -8.32 8.58
CA ASP A 302 -4.89 -9.24 9.70
C ASP A 302 -6.38 -9.59 9.89
N VAL A 303 -7.25 -8.58 9.86
CA VAL A 303 -8.72 -8.79 9.96
C VAL A 303 -9.21 -9.66 8.80
N LEU A 304 -8.78 -9.37 7.57
CA LEU A 304 -9.14 -10.16 6.40
C LEU A 304 -8.65 -11.60 6.51
N GLY A 305 -7.40 -11.80 6.89
CA GLY A 305 -6.81 -13.13 7.07
C GLY A 305 -7.54 -13.94 8.14
N ALA A 306 -7.91 -13.31 9.26
CA ALA A 306 -8.69 -13.96 10.32
C ALA A 306 -10.07 -14.38 9.82
N LEU A 307 -10.80 -13.49 9.16
CA LEU A 307 -12.15 -13.78 8.64
C LEU A 307 -12.15 -14.91 7.62
N LEU A 308 -11.21 -14.89 6.68
CA LEU A 308 -11.03 -15.96 5.70
C LEU A 308 -10.69 -17.29 6.36
N GLY A 309 -9.80 -17.29 7.35
CA GLY A 309 -9.46 -18.48 8.13
C GLY A 309 -10.62 -19.05 8.93
N MET A 310 -11.53 -18.20 9.44
CA MET A 310 -12.76 -18.64 10.12
C MET A 310 -13.80 -19.23 9.16
N GLY A 311 -13.82 -18.78 7.93
CA GLY A 311 -14.81 -19.19 6.92
C GLY A 311 -14.42 -20.43 6.13
N ALA A 312 -13.12 -20.68 5.99
CA ALA A 312 -12.58 -21.77 5.18
C ALA A 312 -12.44 -23.08 5.97
N PRO A 313 -12.48 -24.23 5.30
CA PRO A 313 -11.87 -25.44 5.84
C PRO A 313 -10.40 -25.12 6.18
N ASN A 314 -9.97 -25.43 7.39
CA ASN A 314 -8.76 -24.95 8.07
C ASN A 314 -7.40 -25.09 7.35
N GLU A 315 -7.36 -25.55 6.10
CA GLU A 315 -6.13 -25.99 5.50
C GLU A 315 -5.54 -25.01 4.46
N MET A 316 -6.29 -24.03 3.98
CA MET A 316 -5.82 -23.18 2.88
C MET A 316 -5.69 -21.69 3.23
N LEU A 317 -6.71 -21.10 3.86
CA LEU A 317 -6.78 -19.65 4.11
C LEU A 317 -6.56 -19.28 5.57
N ASN A 318 -6.03 -20.19 6.37
CA ASN A 318 -5.77 -19.92 7.77
C ASN A 318 -4.58 -18.98 7.93
N ALA A 319 -4.78 -17.85 8.56
CA ALA A 319 -3.75 -16.86 8.82
C ALA A 319 -3.78 -16.41 10.28
N ALA A 320 -2.61 -16.29 10.89
CA ALA A 320 -2.42 -15.65 12.18
C ALA A 320 -2.10 -14.15 11.99
N GLY A 321 -2.16 -13.38 13.07
CA GLY A 321 -1.83 -11.97 13.08
C GLY A 321 -0.37 -11.74 12.70
N PHE A 322 -0.16 -10.78 11.81
CA PHE A 322 1.18 -10.37 11.40
C PHE A 322 1.87 -9.57 12.51
N SER A 323 3.19 -9.60 12.54
CA SER A 323 3.98 -8.72 13.40
C SER A 323 3.84 -7.26 12.94
N ASP A 324 4.91 -6.54 12.78
CA ASP A 324 4.90 -5.23 12.14
C ASP A 324 6.10 -5.09 11.21
N SER A 325 6.07 -4.09 10.35
CA SER A 325 7.19 -3.66 9.54
C SER A 325 7.45 -2.17 9.81
N PRO A 326 8.13 -1.86 10.92
CA PRO A 326 8.36 -0.48 11.31
C PRO A 326 9.07 0.32 10.22
N HIS A 327 8.64 1.58 10.04
CA HIS A 327 9.25 2.50 9.11
C HIS A 327 10.13 3.46 9.90
N LEU A 328 11.42 3.49 9.58
CA LEU A 328 12.40 4.40 10.18
C LEU A 328 12.81 5.46 9.16
N PHE A 329 12.59 6.71 9.51
CA PHE A 329 13.06 7.87 8.76
C PHE A 329 14.16 8.56 9.56
N PHE A 330 15.29 8.84 8.93
CA PHE A 330 16.36 9.65 9.50
C PHE A 330 16.80 10.70 8.49
N SER A 331 16.87 11.96 8.90
CA SER A 331 17.27 13.08 8.04
C SER A 331 17.97 14.17 8.83
N GLY A 332 18.78 14.95 8.13
CA GLY A 332 19.53 16.05 8.73
C GLY A 332 20.58 16.60 7.79
N TYR A 333 21.57 17.24 8.36
CA TYR A 333 22.75 17.69 7.64
C TYR A 333 23.97 16.95 8.15
N ASP A 334 24.81 16.50 7.24
CA ASP A 334 26.07 15.85 7.59
C ASP A 334 27.12 16.89 8.11
N ASP A 335 28.31 16.43 8.42
CA ASP A 335 29.42 17.25 8.89
C ASP A 335 29.97 18.23 7.83
N LYS A 336 29.59 18.07 6.57
CA LYS A 336 29.90 18.95 5.44
C LYS A 336 28.79 19.98 5.19
N GLY A 337 27.66 19.84 5.84
CA GLY A 337 26.47 20.67 5.63
C GLY A 337 25.60 20.20 4.48
N ASP A 338 25.84 19.00 3.96
CA ASP A 338 25.01 18.40 2.92
C ASP A 338 23.78 17.72 3.54
N TRP A 339 22.61 17.94 2.91
CA TRP A 339 21.37 17.33 3.35
C TRP A 339 21.35 15.83 3.03
N PHE A 340 20.94 15.03 4.00
CA PHE A 340 20.68 13.62 3.81
C PHE A 340 19.28 13.23 4.31
N GLN A 341 18.74 12.17 3.71
CA GLN A 341 17.50 11.53 4.14
C GLN A 341 17.60 10.02 3.86
N LEU A 342 17.37 9.22 4.88
CA LEU A 342 17.34 7.76 4.81
C LEU A 342 15.96 7.25 5.23
N PHE A 343 15.44 6.30 4.47
CA PHE A 343 14.30 5.47 4.85
C PHE A 343 14.73 4.01 4.93
N GLN A 344 14.42 3.37 6.05
CA GLN A 344 14.62 1.93 6.28
C GLN A 344 13.35 1.31 6.84
N ILE A 345 13.16 0.03 6.58
CA ILE A 345 12.04 -0.75 7.10
C ILE A 345 12.59 -1.79 8.09
N GLY A 346 11.97 -1.86 9.27
CA GLY A 346 12.15 -2.99 10.16
C GLY A 346 11.35 -4.18 9.63
N PHE A 347 11.94 -5.38 9.66
CA PHE A 347 11.26 -6.58 9.21
C PHE A 347 10.86 -7.43 10.41
N GLY A 348 9.58 -7.70 10.53
CA GLY A 348 9.05 -8.62 11.54
C GLY A 348 9.09 -10.08 11.09
N GLY A 349 8.52 -10.96 11.90
CA GLY A 349 8.29 -12.36 11.49
C GLY A 349 6.97 -12.51 10.76
N VAL A 350 6.92 -13.31 9.72
CA VAL A 350 5.68 -13.67 9.04
C VAL A 350 4.95 -14.77 9.83
N PRO A 351 3.62 -14.78 9.93
CA PRO A 351 2.87 -15.84 10.59
C PRO A 351 3.15 -17.24 10.03
N GLY A 352 3.01 -18.26 10.87
CA GLY A 352 2.97 -19.65 10.42
C GLY A 352 1.83 -19.87 9.43
N ARG A 353 2.05 -20.72 8.44
CA ARG A 353 1.10 -21.02 7.36
C ARG A 353 0.59 -22.46 7.50
N PRO A 354 -0.54 -22.82 6.85
CA PRO A 354 -1.05 -24.18 6.90
C PRO A 354 -0.04 -25.25 6.47
N ILE A 355 0.91 -24.90 5.61
CA ILE A 355 1.88 -25.84 5.01
C ILE A 355 3.33 -25.58 5.44
N GLY A 356 3.59 -24.72 6.43
CA GLY A 356 4.96 -24.45 6.86
C GLY A 356 5.12 -23.31 7.84
N ASP A 357 6.31 -23.23 8.38
CA ASP A 357 6.73 -22.17 9.29
C ASP A 357 6.73 -20.78 8.61
N GLY A 358 6.54 -19.75 9.41
CA GLY A 358 6.66 -18.36 8.96
C GLY A 358 8.13 -17.99 8.72
N PRO A 359 8.44 -17.25 7.64
CA PRO A 359 9.77 -16.70 7.40
C PRO A 359 10.22 -15.75 8.51
N ASP A 360 11.50 -15.83 8.87
CA ASP A 360 12.14 -14.92 9.83
C ASP A 360 12.48 -13.59 9.14
N GLY A 361 12.30 -12.45 9.82
CA GLY A 361 12.75 -11.13 9.38
C GLY A 361 12.36 -10.80 7.95
N HIS A 362 11.09 -10.94 7.61
CA HIS A 362 10.58 -10.76 6.25
C HIS A 362 9.65 -9.54 6.18
N SER A 363 9.69 -8.84 5.05
CA SER A 363 8.75 -7.74 4.81
C SER A 363 7.32 -8.25 4.63
N LEU A 364 6.36 -7.56 5.24
CA LEU A 364 4.94 -7.71 4.90
C LEU A 364 4.69 -7.31 3.43
N TRP A 365 5.43 -6.31 2.97
CA TRP A 365 5.29 -5.75 1.63
C TRP A 365 6.24 -6.48 0.67
N PRO A 366 5.71 -7.17 -0.35
CA PRO A 366 6.53 -7.85 -1.34
C PRO A 366 7.48 -6.85 -2.03
N SER A 367 8.68 -7.28 -2.32
CA SER A 367 9.71 -6.52 -3.04
C SER A 367 10.39 -5.39 -2.25
N PHE A 368 10.00 -5.09 -1.01
CA PHE A 368 10.71 -4.09 -0.22
C PHE A 368 12.06 -4.63 0.24
N THR A 369 13.09 -3.82 0.01
CA THR A 369 14.47 -4.08 0.45
C THR A 369 15.04 -2.85 1.10
N ASN A 370 15.82 -3.06 2.16
CA ASN A 370 16.58 -1.98 2.79
C ASN A 370 17.83 -1.63 1.99
N VAL A 371 18.34 -0.43 2.22
CA VAL A 371 19.68 -0.08 1.81
C VAL A 371 20.66 -1.00 2.58
N PRO A 372 21.62 -1.65 1.91
CA PRO A 372 22.60 -2.49 2.60
C PRO A 372 23.35 -1.74 3.70
N ASN A 373 23.67 -2.41 4.81
CA ASN A 373 24.30 -1.79 5.98
C ASN A 373 25.61 -1.08 5.64
N GLU A 374 26.40 -1.64 4.72
CA GLU A 374 27.65 -1.03 4.25
C GLU A 374 27.40 0.30 3.52
N PHE A 375 26.32 0.43 2.78
CA PHE A 375 25.91 1.67 2.15
C PHE A 375 25.37 2.66 3.16
N VAL A 376 24.60 2.19 4.17
CA VAL A 376 24.13 3.06 5.25
C VAL A 376 25.32 3.73 5.95
N GLU A 377 26.33 2.95 6.34
CA GLU A 377 27.53 3.49 7.01
C GLU A 377 28.43 4.32 6.09
N ALA A 378 28.44 4.05 4.78
CA ALA A 378 29.28 4.78 3.83
C ALA A 378 28.69 6.12 3.39
N TYR A 379 27.37 6.25 3.34
CA TYR A 379 26.69 7.41 2.75
C TYR A 379 25.82 8.20 3.72
N PHE A 380 25.54 7.66 4.90
CA PHE A 380 24.73 8.32 5.92
C PHE A 380 25.50 8.39 7.23
N PRO A 381 25.32 9.45 8.03
CA PRO A 381 26.02 9.59 9.31
C PRO A 381 25.40 8.67 10.39
N LEU A 382 25.39 7.39 10.10
CA LEU A 382 24.87 6.32 10.94
C LEU A 382 25.89 5.21 11.10
N ARG A 383 25.85 4.52 12.24
CA ARG A 383 26.50 3.23 12.45
C ARG A 383 25.45 2.18 12.78
N VAL A 384 25.54 1.03 12.17
CA VAL A 384 24.71 -0.13 12.48
C VAL A 384 25.36 -0.91 13.63
N GLU A 385 24.81 -0.79 14.83
CA GLU A 385 25.34 -1.49 16.02
C GLU A 385 24.81 -2.93 16.11
N THR A 386 23.57 -3.16 15.70
CA THR A 386 22.92 -4.48 15.73
C THR A 386 22.02 -4.64 14.52
N TYR A 387 22.07 -5.80 13.91
CA TYR A 387 21.12 -6.26 12.87
C TYR A 387 21.05 -7.77 12.94
N GLU A 388 20.16 -8.32 13.76
CA GLU A 388 20.09 -9.74 14.07
C GLU A 388 18.67 -10.23 14.33
N PHE A 389 18.45 -11.55 14.24
CA PHE A 389 17.18 -12.14 14.63
C PHE A 389 17.00 -12.18 16.14
N ILE A 390 15.79 -11.90 16.59
CA ILE A 390 15.40 -12.10 17.99
C ILE A 390 15.02 -13.56 18.17
N VAL A 391 15.86 -14.34 18.78
CA VAL A 391 15.63 -15.77 19.03
C VAL A 391 14.35 -15.98 19.82
N ASP A 392 13.54 -16.98 19.43
CA ASP A 392 12.28 -17.35 20.05
C ASP A 392 11.25 -16.18 20.15
N SER A 393 11.26 -15.28 19.18
CA SER A 393 10.26 -14.20 19.08
C SER A 393 9.01 -14.60 18.30
N GLY A 394 9.10 -15.60 17.43
CA GLY A 394 7.95 -16.17 16.74
C GLY A 394 7.02 -16.95 17.67
N GLY A 395 5.71 -16.91 17.40
CA GLY A 395 4.72 -17.68 18.15
C GLY A 395 4.89 -19.19 17.92
N ALA A 396 4.84 -19.97 19.00
CA ALA A 396 4.93 -21.42 18.93
C ALA A 396 3.61 -22.05 18.45
N GLY A 397 3.71 -23.08 17.60
CA GLY A 397 2.58 -23.81 17.04
C GLY A 397 3.03 -25.03 16.26
N LEU A 398 2.10 -25.72 15.59
CA LEU A 398 2.44 -26.79 14.64
C LEU A 398 3.40 -26.23 13.57
N HIS A 399 3.09 -25.06 13.06
CA HIS A 399 3.96 -24.23 12.25
C HIS A 399 4.22 -22.96 13.03
N ARG A 400 5.48 -22.68 13.36
CA ARG A 400 5.84 -21.50 14.14
C ARG A 400 5.71 -20.22 13.31
N GLY A 401 5.45 -19.11 13.99
CA GLY A 401 5.68 -17.78 13.42
C GLY A 401 7.17 -17.52 13.21
N GLY A 402 7.49 -16.65 12.24
CA GLY A 402 8.85 -16.18 11.99
C GLY A 402 9.37 -15.32 13.14
N ASN A 403 10.69 -15.31 13.32
CA ASN A 403 11.38 -14.45 14.26
C ASN A 403 11.45 -13.01 13.71
N GLY A 404 11.29 -12.03 14.60
CA GLY A 404 11.53 -10.63 14.29
C GLY A 404 12.99 -10.27 14.30
N LEU A 405 13.28 -9.01 13.92
CA LEU A 405 14.64 -8.44 13.92
C LEU A 405 14.85 -7.48 15.10
N SER A 406 16.05 -7.48 15.63
CA SER A 406 16.60 -6.42 16.47
C SER A 406 17.52 -5.58 15.60
N VAL A 407 17.22 -4.28 15.50
CA VAL A 407 18.03 -3.32 14.74
C VAL A 407 18.37 -2.15 15.65
N ALA A 408 19.65 -1.82 15.75
CA ALA A 408 20.12 -0.67 16.52
C ALA A 408 21.04 0.21 15.66
N TYR A 409 20.72 1.49 15.62
CA TYR A 409 21.51 2.51 14.93
C TYR A 409 22.10 3.50 15.94
N ARG A 410 23.37 3.84 15.75
CA ARG A 410 23.99 4.97 16.40
C ARG A 410 23.98 6.15 15.45
N PHE A 411 23.40 7.26 15.90
CA PHE A 411 23.38 8.51 15.15
C PHE A 411 24.68 9.27 15.41
N LEU A 412 25.37 9.67 14.35
CA LEU A 412 26.68 10.33 14.42
C LEU A 412 26.60 11.86 14.31
N VAL A 413 25.45 12.38 13.93
CA VAL A 413 25.13 13.80 13.86
C VAL A 413 23.72 14.05 14.40
N ASP A 414 23.43 15.31 14.71
CA ASP A 414 22.05 15.71 15.04
C ASP A 414 21.13 15.56 13.82
N GLY A 415 19.90 15.14 14.06
CA GLY A 415 18.94 14.93 12.98
C GLY A 415 17.51 14.71 13.47
N HIS A 416 16.64 14.49 12.52
CA HIS A 416 15.23 14.19 12.76
C HIS A 416 14.99 12.70 12.57
N ILE A 417 14.35 12.08 13.54
CA ILE A 417 14.01 10.64 13.50
C ILE A 417 12.50 10.52 13.60
N GLY A 418 11.91 9.83 12.64
CA GLY A 418 10.52 9.37 12.70
C GLY A 418 10.49 7.85 12.74
N ILE A 419 9.71 7.27 13.63
CA ILE A 419 9.48 5.82 13.71
C ILE A 419 7.98 5.60 13.67
N HIS A 420 7.53 4.86 12.67
CA HIS A 420 6.16 4.38 12.57
C HIS A 420 6.18 2.88 12.80
N ASP A 421 5.68 2.42 13.93
CA ASP A 421 5.55 1.00 14.24
C ASP A 421 4.27 0.70 15.01
N ASP A 422 3.93 -0.57 15.06
CA ASP A 422 2.75 -1.08 15.75
C ASP A 422 3.10 -2.36 16.55
N ARG A 423 2.13 -3.05 17.09
CA ARG A 423 2.28 -4.31 17.86
C ARG A 423 3.11 -4.18 19.14
N TRP A 424 3.24 -3.00 19.68
CA TRP A 424 3.90 -2.82 20.97
C TRP A 424 2.93 -2.99 22.15
N LEU A 425 1.62 -2.76 21.97
CA LEU A 425 0.56 -2.99 22.95
C LEU A 425 -0.14 -4.34 22.74
N THR A 426 -0.50 -4.65 21.49
CA THR A 426 -1.15 -5.90 21.10
C THR A 426 -0.14 -6.93 20.60
N TYR A 427 -0.42 -8.22 20.82
CA TYR A 427 0.43 -9.29 20.31
C TYR A 427 0.03 -9.65 18.86
N PRO A 428 0.99 -10.06 18.03
CA PRO A 428 0.67 -10.82 16.82
C PRO A 428 0.09 -12.18 17.27
N TRP A 429 -1.21 -12.33 17.10
CA TRP A 429 -1.99 -13.45 17.64
C TRP A 429 -1.83 -14.72 16.82
N GLY A 430 -1.95 -15.89 17.47
CA GLY A 430 -1.98 -17.20 16.83
C GLY A 430 -3.38 -17.68 16.52
N VAL A 431 -3.51 -18.71 15.67
CA VAL A 431 -4.77 -19.38 15.32
C VAL A 431 -4.73 -20.85 15.69
N ASN A 432 -5.89 -21.50 15.81
CA ASN A 432 -6.03 -22.94 16.05
C ASN A 432 -5.17 -23.48 17.22
N GLY A 433 -5.04 -22.69 18.29
CA GLY A 433 -4.23 -23.05 19.48
C GLY A 433 -2.77 -22.65 19.40
N GLY A 434 -2.32 -22.08 18.27
CA GLY A 434 -1.01 -21.44 18.14
C GLY A 434 -0.84 -20.30 19.15
N LYS A 435 0.38 -20.06 19.58
CA LYS A 435 0.71 -19.03 20.56
C LYS A 435 1.04 -17.71 19.85
N PRO A 436 0.81 -16.56 20.52
CA PRO A 436 1.22 -15.27 19.96
C PRO A 436 2.74 -15.15 19.89
N GLY A 437 3.21 -14.35 18.93
CA GLY A 437 4.59 -13.87 18.88
C GLY A 437 4.86 -12.78 19.93
N LYS A 438 6.13 -12.37 20.04
CA LYS A 438 6.51 -11.26 20.92
C LYS A 438 6.04 -9.93 20.35
N ARG A 439 5.82 -8.96 21.23
CA ARG A 439 5.47 -7.57 20.85
C ARG A 439 6.71 -6.82 20.38
N SER A 440 6.49 -5.78 19.58
CA SER A 440 7.51 -4.79 19.22
C SER A 440 7.99 -4.01 20.46
N THR A 441 9.26 -3.61 20.44
CA THR A 441 9.86 -2.73 21.45
C THR A 441 10.70 -1.64 20.78
N LYS A 442 10.65 -0.45 21.34
CA LYS A 442 11.47 0.69 20.93
C LYS A 442 12.25 1.19 22.15
N LEU A 443 13.51 1.51 21.93
CA LEU A 443 14.39 2.00 22.97
C LEU A 443 15.26 3.13 22.42
N LEU A 444 15.24 4.29 23.08
CA LEU A 444 16.17 5.36 22.82
C LEU A 444 17.22 5.39 23.92
N VAL A 445 18.46 5.06 23.58
CA VAL A 445 19.59 5.16 24.49
C VAL A 445 20.28 6.52 24.27
N ARG A 446 20.29 7.37 25.29
CA ARG A 446 20.91 8.69 25.22
C ARG A 446 22.43 8.61 25.42
N ALA A 447 23.13 9.69 25.11
CA ALA A 447 24.61 9.77 25.23
C ALA A 447 25.11 9.52 26.66
N ASP A 448 24.30 9.81 27.67
CA ASP A 448 24.60 9.55 29.09
C ASP A 448 24.27 8.11 29.53
N GLY A 449 23.78 7.27 28.62
CA GLY A 449 23.39 5.89 28.87
C GLY A 449 22.02 5.72 29.50
N THR A 450 21.23 6.79 29.62
CA THR A 450 19.82 6.67 30.03
C THR A 450 18.95 6.16 28.88
N GLU A 451 17.94 5.37 29.22
CA GLU A 451 17.00 4.74 28.30
C GLU A 451 15.62 5.42 28.36
#